data_e788ea9f1acfc600638604daad72f2f7
#
_entry.id   e788ea9f1acfc600638604daad72f2f7
#
_cell.length_a   1.000
_cell.length_b   1.000
_cell.length_c   1.000
_cell.angle_alpha   90.00
_cell.angle_beta   90.00
_cell.angle_gamma   90.00
#
_symmetry.space_group_name_H-M   'P 1'
#
loop_
_entity.id
_entity.type
_entity.pdbx_description
1 polymer ?
#
loop_
_entity_poly.entity_id
_entity_poly.type
_entity_poly.pdbx_seq_one_letter_code
_entity_poly.pdbx_strand_id
1 'polypeptide(L)'
;MADIQKSEATLVKKVWDIANVLAAAGVGFTDYITQLTYILFLKMDAEKEELGLGSSIPDGYKWKDIVELNGDDLIDKYEEVLKELSKDDGLIGTIFTKASNKINSPVHLAKVFQMVGNENWYMMEGDFKGAIYESILEKNGQDKKSGAGQYFTPRALIKAMVDVIDPKITETVADPACGTGGFLLAAFDHMKPQSKDLSKQNFLKNNALFGADNTALVVTLASMNLYLHDIGTEKSPIVCQDSLLDTSDRMFDVILANPPFGTRPQGSVAVDSARPEFIKTSDNQVNFLQHIMSIVKTGGRVAVVLPDNVLTDGNATAKVREKLLADFNLHTILRLPTGIFYAGGVKTNVLFFEKGEKTRDIWVYDYRTGIKHTMVTKPMTRADLDGFVNCYCSGHLEDRKETYSEENPNGRWRKFSEEEVYSRDQLKLDFKWIDLTEKDDRTITELLSEMQEKATAIGDAVSKLQEILGGIDL
;
A
#
# COMPACT_ATOMS: atom_id res chain seq x y z
N MET A 1 -13.13 -5.27 -25.65
CA MET A 1 -11.90 -5.46 -24.89
C MET A 1 -10.68 -4.81 -25.57
N ALA A 2 -10.34 -5.12 -26.83
CA ALA A 2 -9.17 -4.51 -27.48
C ALA A 2 -9.26 -2.97 -27.67
N ASP A 3 -10.45 -2.41 -27.95
CA ASP A 3 -10.64 -0.97 -28.09
C ASP A 3 -10.62 -0.24 -26.74
N ILE A 4 -11.06 -0.88 -25.67
CA ILE A 4 -10.99 -0.35 -24.30
C ILE A 4 -9.54 -0.25 -23.84
N GLN A 5 -8.75 -1.33 -24.02
CA GLN A 5 -7.31 -1.34 -23.68
C GLN A 5 -6.50 -0.32 -24.48
N LYS A 6 -6.88 -0.08 -25.75
CA LYS A 6 -6.23 0.92 -26.60
C LYS A 6 -6.56 2.35 -26.16
N SER A 7 -7.77 2.59 -25.67
CA SER A 7 -8.18 3.89 -25.12
C SER A 7 -7.49 4.16 -23.77
N GLU A 8 -7.36 3.17 -22.91
CA GLU A 8 -6.64 3.23 -21.64
C GLU A 8 -5.16 3.58 -21.81
N ALA A 9 -4.45 2.85 -22.66
CA ALA A 9 -3.04 3.13 -22.95
C ALA A 9 -2.82 4.56 -23.51
N THR A 10 -3.79 5.07 -24.29
CA THR A 10 -3.73 6.42 -24.85
C THR A 10 -3.90 7.49 -23.78
N LEU A 11 -4.83 7.29 -22.84
CA LEU A 11 -5.05 8.24 -21.74
C LEU A 11 -3.92 8.22 -20.70
N VAL A 12 -3.43 7.04 -20.34
CA VAL A 12 -2.22 6.91 -19.52
C VAL A 12 -1.06 7.68 -20.14
N LYS A 13 -0.87 7.58 -21.47
CA LYS A 13 0.15 8.38 -22.17
C LYS A 13 -0.09 9.89 -22.04
N LYS A 14 -1.33 10.36 -22.21
CA LYS A 14 -1.67 11.79 -22.06
C LYS A 14 -1.38 12.31 -20.66
N VAL A 15 -1.71 11.54 -19.63
CA VAL A 15 -1.37 11.91 -18.25
C VAL A 15 0.15 12.01 -18.06
N TRP A 16 0.92 11.12 -18.69
CA TRP A 16 2.38 11.21 -18.69
C TRP A 16 2.91 12.41 -19.44
N ASP A 17 2.25 12.82 -20.53
CA ASP A 17 2.59 14.04 -21.27
C ASP A 17 2.37 15.28 -20.39
N ILE A 18 1.30 15.31 -19.57
CA ILE A 18 1.08 16.37 -18.57
C ILE A 18 2.18 16.35 -17.49
N ALA A 19 2.52 15.17 -16.97
CA ALA A 19 3.58 15.01 -15.99
C ALA A 19 4.94 15.52 -16.52
N ASN A 20 5.23 15.28 -17.81
CA ASN A 20 6.44 15.79 -18.46
C ASN A 20 6.46 17.32 -18.55
N VAL A 21 5.30 17.98 -18.79
CA VAL A 21 5.20 19.45 -18.75
C VAL A 21 5.52 19.98 -17.35
N LEU A 22 5.01 19.34 -16.30
CA LEU A 22 5.28 19.71 -14.91
C LEU A 22 6.75 19.49 -14.53
N ALA A 23 7.34 18.38 -14.98
CA ALA A 23 8.76 18.12 -14.78
C ALA A 23 9.65 19.16 -15.49
N ALA A 24 9.28 19.58 -16.71
CA ALA A 24 9.96 20.65 -17.43
C ALA A 24 9.82 22.02 -16.75
N ALA A 25 8.75 22.23 -16.00
CA ALA A 25 8.55 23.41 -15.15
C ALA A 25 9.38 23.38 -13.84
N GLY A 26 10.18 22.34 -13.62
CA GLY A 26 10.98 22.18 -12.41
C GLY A 26 10.18 21.68 -11.19
N VAL A 27 8.94 21.21 -11.40
CA VAL A 27 8.12 20.65 -10.35
C VAL A 27 8.64 19.26 -9.98
N GLY A 28 8.92 19.04 -8.70
CA GLY A 28 9.40 17.75 -8.20
C GLY A 28 8.41 16.62 -8.46
N PHE A 29 8.92 15.39 -8.56
CA PHE A 29 8.12 14.23 -8.94
C PHE A 29 6.90 13.99 -8.04
N THR A 30 7.04 14.16 -6.74
CA THR A 30 5.94 14.07 -5.77
C THR A 30 4.93 15.21 -5.89
N ASP A 31 5.43 16.41 -6.19
CA ASP A 31 4.59 17.60 -6.28
C ASP A 31 3.72 17.60 -7.54
N TYR A 32 4.23 17.08 -8.68
CA TYR A 32 3.44 17.11 -9.90
C TYR A 32 2.16 16.28 -9.83
N ILE A 33 2.17 15.15 -9.10
CA ILE A 33 0.96 14.33 -8.93
C ILE A 33 -0.09 15.10 -8.12
N THR A 34 0.35 15.80 -7.08
CA THR A 34 -0.55 16.63 -6.28
C THR A 34 -1.17 17.76 -7.12
N GLN A 35 -0.34 18.46 -7.90
CA GLN A 35 -0.83 19.53 -8.79
C GLN A 35 -1.81 18.99 -9.84
N LEU A 36 -1.49 17.85 -10.44
CA LEU A 36 -2.39 17.17 -11.37
C LEU A 36 -3.70 16.75 -10.69
N THR A 37 -3.63 16.24 -9.47
CA THR A 37 -4.81 15.86 -8.67
C THR A 37 -5.75 17.04 -8.45
N TYR A 38 -5.24 18.20 -8.06
CA TYR A 38 -6.05 19.39 -7.85
C TYR A 38 -6.73 19.86 -9.14
N ILE A 39 -5.98 19.93 -10.25
CA ILE A 39 -6.50 20.38 -11.54
C ILE A 39 -7.52 19.38 -12.11
N LEU A 40 -7.29 18.07 -11.95
CA LEU A 40 -8.25 17.04 -12.34
C LEU A 40 -9.55 17.14 -11.55
N PHE A 41 -9.47 17.35 -10.23
CA PHE A 41 -10.67 17.51 -9.41
C PHE A 41 -11.51 18.70 -9.84
N LEU A 42 -10.88 19.88 -10.08
CA LEU A 42 -11.54 21.09 -10.58
C LEU A 42 -12.26 20.85 -11.91
N LYS A 43 -11.60 20.15 -12.86
CA LYS A 43 -12.18 19.82 -14.15
C LYS A 43 -13.34 18.85 -14.05
N MET A 44 -13.23 17.81 -13.23
CA MET A 44 -14.29 16.82 -13.04
C MET A 44 -15.52 17.43 -12.36
N ASP A 45 -15.34 18.34 -11.40
CA ASP A 45 -16.45 19.05 -10.77
C ASP A 45 -17.19 19.96 -11.79
N ALA A 46 -16.45 20.63 -12.69
CA ALA A 46 -17.05 21.41 -13.78
C ALA A 46 -17.86 20.54 -14.74
N GLU A 47 -17.33 19.39 -15.14
CA GLU A 47 -18.06 18.45 -16.01
C GLU A 47 -19.31 17.89 -15.33
N LYS A 48 -19.26 17.65 -14.02
CA LYS A 48 -20.41 17.26 -13.21
C LYS A 48 -21.48 18.36 -13.21
N GLU A 49 -21.09 19.63 -13.08
CA GLU A 49 -21.99 20.79 -13.15
C GLU A 49 -22.65 20.91 -14.54
N GLU A 50 -21.88 20.75 -15.63
CA GLU A 50 -22.39 20.77 -17.01
C GLU A 50 -23.45 19.67 -17.27
N LEU A 51 -23.35 18.54 -16.59
CA LEU A 51 -24.34 17.45 -16.63
C LEU A 51 -25.59 17.69 -15.75
N GLY A 52 -25.66 18.84 -15.08
CA GLY A 52 -26.79 19.18 -14.20
C GLY A 52 -26.77 18.45 -12.84
N LEU A 53 -25.67 17.83 -12.47
CA LEU A 53 -25.49 17.12 -11.19
C LEU A 53 -25.05 18.04 -10.05
N GLY A 54 -24.90 19.35 -10.35
CA GLY A 54 -24.42 20.35 -9.40
C GLY A 54 -22.91 20.34 -9.22
N SER A 55 -22.40 21.44 -8.68
CA SER A 55 -20.98 21.60 -8.32
C SER A 55 -20.84 21.56 -6.78
N SER A 56 -19.78 20.98 -6.32
CA SER A 56 -19.37 21.01 -4.89
C SER A 56 -18.46 22.19 -4.58
N ILE A 57 -17.97 22.91 -5.62
CA ILE A 57 -17.05 24.05 -5.47
C ILE A 57 -17.84 25.35 -5.40
N PRO A 58 -17.52 26.26 -4.46
CA PRO A 58 -18.18 27.56 -4.34
C PRO A 58 -18.01 28.41 -5.62
N ASP A 59 -19.02 29.29 -5.88
CA ASP A 59 -18.95 30.24 -6.97
C ASP A 59 -17.74 31.17 -6.80
N GLY A 60 -17.08 31.49 -7.91
CA GLY A 60 -15.84 32.26 -7.95
C GLY A 60 -14.57 31.44 -7.82
N TYR A 61 -14.66 30.12 -7.53
CA TYR A 61 -13.49 29.24 -7.39
C TYR A 61 -13.56 28.03 -8.32
N LYS A 62 -14.49 28.03 -9.27
CA LYS A 62 -14.75 26.94 -10.21
C LYS A 62 -13.75 26.94 -11.37
N TRP A 63 -13.69 25.85 -12.11
CA TRP A 63 -12.88 25.69 -13.31
C TRP A 63 -12.99 26.88 -14.29
N LYS A 64 -14.21 27.32 -14.58
CA LYS A 64 -14.49 28.44 -15.48
C LYS A 64 -13.90 29.77 -15.01
N ASP A 65 -13.76 29.98 -13.72
CA ASP A 65 -13.21 31.19 -13.12
C ASP A 65 -11.68 31.28 -13.24
N ILE A 66 -11.02 30.19 -13.70
CA ILE A 66 -9.57 30.02 -13.78
C ILE A 66 -9.11 29.90 -15.22
N VAL A 67 -9.80 29.09 -16.04
CA VAL A 67 -9.29 28.56 -17.31
C VAL A 67 -9.11 29.64 -18.39
N GLU A 68 -9.81 30.79 -18.30
CA GLU A 68 -9.71 31.92 -19.23
C GLU A 68 -8.61 32.94 -18.82
N LEU A 69 -8.04 32.80 -17.62
CA LEU A 69 -7.00 33.69 -17.15
C LEU A 69 -5.63 33.33 -17.72
N ASN A 70 -4.73 34.31 -17.77
CA ASN A 70 -3.39 34.17 -18.31
C ASN A 70 -2.38 34.96 -17.46
N GLY A 71 -1.10 34.63 -17.60
CA GLY A 71 -0.03 35.34 -16.88
C GLY A 71 -0.14 35.20 -15.36
N ASP A 72 0.21 36.28 -14.68
CA ASP A 72 0.21 36.31 -13.22
C ASP A 72 -1.21 36.19 -12.63
N ASP A 73 -2.23 36.72 -13.30
CA ASP A 73 -3.64 36.59 -12.89
C ASP A 73 -4.06 35.11 -12.77
N LEU A 74 -3.56 34.23 -13.66
CA LEU A 74 -3.80 32.78 -13.57
C LEU A 74 -3.15 32.16 -12.33
N ILE A 75 -1.91 32.54 -12.02
CA ILE A 75 -1.19 32.05 -10.84
C ILE A 75 -1.93 32.49 -9.57
N ASP A 76 -2.21 33.79 -9.45
CA ASP A 76 -2.85 34.38 -8.26
C ASP A 76 -4.23 33.72 -8.02
N LYS A 77 -5.02 33.55 -9.08
CA LYS A 77 -6.34 32.91 -9.00
C LYS A 77 -6.24 31.44 -8.60
N TYR A 78 -5.31 30.71 -9.17
CA TYR A 78 -5.12 29.29 -8.81
C TYR A 78 -4.70 29.15 -7.34
N GLU A 79 -3.80 30.00 -6.83
CA GLU A 79 -3.41 30.01 -5.43
C GLU A 79 -4.56 30.38 -4.49
N GLU A 80 -5.39 31.35 -4.88
CA GLU A 80 -6.61 31.72 -4.17
C GLU A 80 -7.57 30.53 -4.07
N VAL A 81 -7.81 29.81 -5.17
CA VAL A 81 -8.66 28.62 -5.23
C VAL A 81 -8.14 27.53 -4.31
N LEU A 82 -6.85 27.18 -4.40
CA LEU A 82 -6.25 26.15 -3.52
C LEU A 82 -6.43 26.49 -2.05
N LYS A 83 -6.22 27.76 -1.69
CA LYS A 83 -6.37 28.27 -0.32
C LYS A 83 -7.83 28.21 0.14
N GLU A 84 -8.78 28.57 -0.71
CA GLU A 84 -10.20 28.57 -0.34
C GLU A 84 -10.71 27.16 -0.14
N LEU A 85 -10.46 26.27 -1.11
CA LEU A 85 -10.91 24.87 -1.04
C LEU A 85 -10.28 24.09 0.13
N SER A 86 -9.10 24.48 0.58
CA SER A 86 -8.48 23.87 1.76
C SER A 86 -9.19 24.14 3.10
N LYS A 87 -10.15 25.08 3.13
CA LYS A 87 -10.95 25.42 4.33
C LYS A 87 -12.23 24.59 4.48
N ASP A 88 -12.60 23.85 3.44
CA ASP A 88 -13.79 22.98 3.48
C ASP A 88 -13.63 21.88 4.52
N ASP A 89 -14.71 21.53 5.22
CA ASP A 89 -14.69 20.48 6.26
C ASP A 89 -15.02 19.08 5.72
N GLY A 90 -15.32 18.97 4.42
CA GLY A 90 -15.71 17.73 3.76
C GLY A 90 -14.61 17.06 2.94
N LEU A 91 -15.04 16.41 1.86
CA LEU A 91 -14.14 15.76 0.90
C LEU A 91 -13.17 16.76 0.27
N ILE A 92 -13.67 17.94 -0.14
CA ILE A 92 -12.86 18.97 -0.80
C ILE A 92 -11.71 19.38 0.10
N GLY A 93 -11.98 19.77 1.34
CA GLY A 93 -10.92 20.16 2.27
C GLY A 93 -9.93 19.04 2.55
N THR A 94 -10.35 17.78 2.48
CA THR A 94 -9.44 16.64 2.61
C THR A 94 -8.53 16.50 1.38
N ILE A 95 -9.07 16.60 0.16
CA ILE A 95 -8.30 16.58 -1.10
C ILE A 95 -7.32 17.77 -1.14
N PHE A 96 -7.77 18.96 -0.73
CA PHE A 96 -6.97 20.18 -0.74
C PHE A 96 -6.21 20.45 0.58
N THR A 97 -6.06 19.44 1.44
CA THR A 97 -5.35 19.56 2.72
C THR A 97 -3.94 20.15 2.51
N LYS A 98 -3.68 21.32 3.10
CA LYS A 98 -2.41 22.07 2.95
C LYS A 98 -1.99 22.31 1.49
N ALA A 99 -2.97 22.44 0.59
CA ALA A 99 -2.72 22.67 -0.82
C ALA A 99 -1.90 23.95 -1.05
N SER A 100 -0.94 23.86 -1.96
CA SER A 100 -0.12 25.00 -2.39
C SER A 100 0.29 24.82 -3.84
N ASN A 101 0.36 25.92 -4.58
CA ASN A 101 0.87 25.91 -5.94
C ASN A 101 2.37 25.61 -5.96
N LYS A 102 2.79 24.71 -6.85
CA LYS A 102 4.19 24.34 -7.12
C LYS A 102 4.63 24.66 -8.54
N ILE A 103 3.72 25.25 -9.34
CA ILE A 103 3.95 25.60 -10.74
C ILE A 103 4.19 27.09 -10.83
N ASN A 104 5.44 27.51 -10.73
CA ASN A 104 5.81 28.95 -10.70
C ASN A 104 5.72 29.64 -12.09
N SER A 105 5.59 28.86 -13.17
CA SER A 105 5.52 29.41 -14.54
C SER A 105 4.08 29.50 -15.02
N PRO A 106 3.53 30.70 -15.28
CA PRO A 106 2.18 30.87 -15.82
C PRO A 106 1.96 30.12 -17.14
N VAL A 107 2.99 30.05 -17.98
CA VAL A 107 2.92 29.34 -19.28
C VAL A 107 2.75 27.84 -19.08
N HIS A 108 3.47 27.24 -18.12
CA HIS A 108 3.33 25.83 -17.82
C HIS A 108 1.99 25.54 -17.12
N LEU A 109 1.56 26.41 -16.22
CA LEU A 109 0.26 26.24 -15.56
C LEU A 109 -0.89 26.29 -16.57
N ALA A 110 -0.91 27.31 -17.47
CA ALA A 110 -1.89 27.39 -18.55
C ALA A 110 -1.87 26.17 -19.48
N LYS A 111 -0.68 25.64 -19.76
CA LYS A 111 -0.52 24.42 -20.57
C LYS A 111 -1.13 23.19 -19.90
N VAL A 112 -0.95 23.03 -18.59
CA VAL A 112 -1.54 21.92 -17.83
C VAL A 112 -3.07 22.04 -17.81
N PHE A 113 -3.62 23.24 -17.53
CA PHE A 113 -5.06 23.49 -17.60
C PHE A 113 -5.62 23.17 -18.99
N GLN A 114 -4.94 23.58 -20.05
CA GLN A 114 -5.35 23.27 -21.44
C GLN A 114 -5.35 21.76 -21.71
N MET A 115 -4.29 21.05 -21.31
CA MET A 115 -4.17 19.61 -21.56
C MET A 115 -5.22 18.81 -20.79
N VAL A 116 -5.49 19.17 -19.53
CA VAL A 116 -6.55 18.56 -18.72
C VAL A 116 -7.93 18.92 -19.29
N GLY A 117 -8.14 20.18 -19.68
CA GLY A 117 -9.41 20.69 -20.22
C GLY A 117 -9.83 20.04 -21.55
N ASN A 118 -8.87 19.54 -22.35
CA ASN A 118 -9.13 18.90 -23.63
C ASN A 118 -9.72 17.48 -23.52
N GLU A 119 -9.79 16.91 -22.33
CA GLU A 119 -10.32 15.56 -22.10
C GLU A 119 -11.61 15.63 -21.27
N ASN A 120 -12.45 14.58 -21.43
CA ASN A 120 -13.65 14.37 -20.63
C ASN A 120 -13.36 13.33 -19.56
N TRP A 121 -13.21 13.75 -18.31
CA TRP A 121 -12.83 12.87 -17.20
C TRP A 121 -14.02 12.28 -16.44
N TYR A 122 -15.07 13.05 -16.26
CA TYR A 122 -16.22 12.65 -15.44
C TYR A 122 -17.02 11.51 -16.07
N MET A 123 -17.22 11.54 -17.38
CA MET A 123 -17.99 10.54 -18.12
C MET A 123 -17.26 9.22 -18.38
N MET A 124 -15.98 9.13 -18.03
CA MET A 124 -15.27 7.85 -18.07
C MET A 124 -15.90 6.87 -17.06
N GLU A 125 -16.00 5.60 -17.40
CA GLU A 125 -16.43 4.57 -16.46
C GLU A 125 -15.56 4.60 -15.19
N GLY A 126 -16.16 4.44 -13.99
CA GLY A 126 -15.47 4.60 -12.71
C GLY A 126 -14.21 3.75 -12.57
N ASP A 127 -14.29 2.49 -13.02
CA ASP A 127 -13.14 1.57 -13.01
C ASP A 127 -11.96 2.07 -13.87
N PHE A 128 -12.28 2.81 -14.93
CA PHE A 128 -11.26 3.32 -15.85
C PHE A 128 -10.52 4.57 -15.31
N LYS A 129 -11.25 5.51 -14.67
CA LYS A 129 -10.64 6.69 -14.02
C LYS A 129 -9.70 6.27 -12.90
N GLY A 130 -10.16 5.35 -12.06
CA GLY A 130 -9.39 4.78 -10.98
C GLY A 130 -8.14 4.08 -11.48
N ALA A 131 -8.24 3.23 -12.51
CA ALA A 131 -7.11 2.51 -13.09
C ALA A 131 -6.02 3.46 -13.62
N ILE A 132 -6.40 4.57 -14.29
CA ILE A 132 -5.44 5.59 -14.73
C ILE A 132 -4.72 6.21 -13.53
N TYR A 133 -5.47 6.65 -12.52
CA TYR A 133 -4.91 7.28 -11.35
C TYR A 133 -4.02 6.31 -10.56
N GLU A 134 -4.44 5.07 -10.40
CA GLU A 134 -3.63 4.01 -9.79
C GLU A 134 -2.33 3.75 -10.56
N SER A 135 -2.36 3.75 -11.90
CA SER A 135 -1.15 3.58 -12.71
C SER A 135 -0.12 4.69 -12.48
N ILE A 136 -0.60 5.93 -12.24
CA ILE A 136 0.25 7.06 -11.87
C ILE A 136 0.85 6.85 -10.49
N LEU A 137 0.02 6.45 -9.52
CA LEU A 137 0.46 6.19 -8.16
C LEU A 137 1.46 5.04 -8.10
N GLU A 138 1.21 3.96 -8.83
CA GLU A 138 2.09 2.79 -8.89
C GLU A 138 3.47 3.15 -9.47
N LYS A 139 3.50 3.86 -10.59
CA LYS A 139 4.76 4.28 -11.21
C LYS A 139 5.52 5.28 -10.34
N ASN A 140 4.80 6.16 -9.63
CA ASN A 140 5.37 7.04 -8.62
C ASN A 140 5.99 6.24 -7.47
N GLY A 141 5.28 5.24 -6.99
CA GLY A 141 5.78 4.29 -6.01
C GLY A 141 7.04 3.56 -6.49
N GLN A 142 7.25 3.33 -7.79
CA GLN A 142 8.42 2.66 -8.36
C GLN A 142 9.67 3.55 -8.51
N ASP A 143 9.56 4.87 -8.40
CA ASP A 143 10.73 5.75 -8.50
C ASP A 143 11.47 5.88 -7.16
N LYS A 144 12.64 5.24 -7.08
CA LYS A 144 13.53 5.26 -5.90
C LYS A 144 13.97 6.66 -5.48
N LYS A 145 13.97 7.64 -6.41
CA LYS A 145 14.41 9.01 -6.12
C LYS A 145 13.34 9.84 -5.43
N SER A 146 12.06 9.47 -5.58
CA SER A 146 10.95 10.23 -5.01
C SER A 146 10.71 10.00 -3.51
N GLY A 147 11.25 8.92 -2.94
CA GLY A 147 10.92 8.48 -1.58
C GLY A 147 9.47 7.98 -1.41
N ALA A 148 8.65 8.08 -2.45
CA ALA A 148 7.23 7.70 -2.41
C ALA A 148 7.00 6.19 -2.35
N GLY A 149 8.01 5.39 -2.68
CA GLY A 149 7.93 3.93 -2.66
C GLY A 149 7.65 3.32 -1.28
N GLN A 150 7.91 4.05 -0.21
CA GLN A 150 7.59 3.61 1.15
C GLN A 150 6.07 3.52 1.41
N TYR A 151 5.26 4.17 0.57
CA TYR A 151 3.78 4.21 0.70
C TYR A 151 3.08 3.17 -0.18
N PHE A 152 3.82 2.31 -0.87
CA PHE A 152 3.25 1.40 -1.85
C PHE A 152 3.32 -0.06 -1.38
N THR A 153 2.15 -0.71 -1.32
CA THR A 153 2.02 -2.16 -1.10
C THR A 153 1.66 -2.84 -2.43
N PRO A 154 2.35 -3.94 -2.82
CA PRO A 154 2.03 -4.65 -4.05
C PRO A 154 0.55 -5.05 -4.15
N ARG A 155 -0.12 -4.69 -5.23
CA ARG A 155 -1.55 -4.97 -5.45
C ARG A 155 -1.89 -6.46 -5.35
N ALA A 156 -0.98 -7.32 -5.80
CA ALA A 156 -1.10 -8.76 -5.67
C ALA A 156 -1.24 -9.22 -4.20
N LEU A 157 -0.43 -8.63 -3.31
CA LEU A 157 -0.49 -8.91 -1.88
C LEU A 157 -1.76 -8.37 -1.25
N ILE A 158 -2.13 -7.13 -1.57
CA ILE A 158 -3.37 -6.51 -1.09
C ILE A 158 -4.58 -7.39 -1.42
N LYS A 159 -4.72 -7.80 -2.69
CA LYS A 159 -5.83 -8.66 -3.13
C LYS A 159 -5.84 -10.00 -2.38
N ALA A 160 -4.70 -10.66 -2.24
CA ALA A 160 -4.62 -11.92 -1.51
C ALA A 160 -5.00 -11.76 -0.02
N MET A 161 -4.58 -10.67 0.64
CA MET A 161 -4.95 -10.39 2.02
C MET A 161 -6.46 -10.13 2.16
N VAL A 162 -7.05 -9.37 1.24
CA VAL A 162 -8.49 -9.10 1.22
C VAL A 162 -9.28 -10.38 0.95
N ASP A 163 -8.86 -11.19 -0.02
CA ASP A 163 -9.52 -12.47 -0.37
C ASP A 163 -9.63 -13.41 0.85
N VAL A 164 -8.56 -13.51 1.66
CA VAL A 164 -8.55 -14.45 2.80
C VAL A 164 -9.21 -13.87 4.06
N ILE A 165 -9.13 -12.57 4.27
CA ILE A 165 -9.85 -11.89 5.37
C ILE A 165 -11.34 -11.82 5.08
N ASP A 166 -11.73 -11.73 3.81
CA ASP A 166 -13.10 -11.76 3.32
C ASP A 166 -14.04 -10.78 4.06
N PRO A 167 -13.77 -9.45 3.96
CA PRO A 167 -14.62 -8.45 4.60
C PRO A 167 -16.04 -8.47 4.03
N LYS A 168 -17.04 -8.35 4.92
CA LYS A 168 -18.47 -8.39 4.54
C LYS A 168 -19.02 -6.99 4.36
N ILE A 169 -20.01 -6.82 3.45
CA ILE A 169 -20.60 -5.51 3.08
C ILE A 169 -21.20 -4.74 4.26
N THR A 170 -21.42 -5.40 5.38
CA THR A 170 -21.96 -4.79 6.62
C THR A 170 -20.88 -4.50 7.66
N GLU A 171 -19.63 -4.81 7.38
CA GLU A 171 -18.51 -4.60 8.30
C GLU A 171 -17.81 -3.28 8.03
N THR A 172 -17.14 -2.77 9.05
CA THR A 172 -16.25 -1.62 8.97
C THR A 172 -14.83 -2.08 8.75
N VAL A 173 -14.13 -1.46 7.79
CA VAL A 173 -12.74 -1.78 7.44
C VAL A 173 -11.86 -0.57 7.68
N ALA A 174 -10.74 -0.75 8.39
CA ALA A 174 -9.78 0.31 8.67
C ALA A 174 -8.38 -0.02 8.17
N ASP A 175 -7.68 1.05 7.74
CA ASP A 175 -6.24 1.07 7.51
C ASP A 175 -5.62 2.28 8.23
N PRO A 176 -4.99 2.10 9.39
CA PRO A 176 -4.42 3.19 10.18
C PRO A 176 -3.10 3.75 9.61
N ALA A 177 -2.61 3.24 8.49
CA ALA A 177 -1.44 3.72 7.75
C ALA A 177 -1.71 3.59 6.25
N CYS A 178 -2.82 4.21 5.79
CA CYS A 178 -3.50 3.84 4.55
C CYS A 178 -2.71 4.13 3.27
N GLY A 179 -1.64 4.93 3.34
CA GLY A 179 -0.93 5.31 2.15
C GLY A 179 -1.88 5.90 1.11
N THR A 180 -1.85 5.39 -0.12
CA THR A 180 -2.74 5.82 -1.21
C THR A 180 -4.14 5.16 -1.20
N GLY A 181 -4.53 4.50 -0.10
CA GLY A 181 -5.85 3.90 0.07
C GLY A 181 -6.03 2.52 -0.58
N GLY A 182 -4.94 1.84 -0.92
CA GLY A 182 -4.98 0.59 -1.67
C GLY A 182 -5.72 -0.56 -1.00
N PHE A 183 -5.58 -0.74 0.31
CA PHE A 183 -6.34 -1.75 1.06
C PHE A 183 -7.82 -1.42 1.11
N LEU A 184 -8.16 -0.14 1.31
CA LEU A 184 -9.56 0.29 1.40
C LEU A 184 -10.27 0.12 0.05
N LEU A 185 -9.61 0.45 -1.05
CA LEU A 185 -10.16 0.24 -2.39
C LEU A 185 -10.36 -1.25 -2.68
N ALA A 186 -9.38 -2.08 -2.40
CA ALA A 186 -9.50 -3.52 -2.61
C ALA A 186 -10.59 -4.15 -1.74
N ALA A 187 -10.76 -3.69 -0.49
CA ALA A 187 -11.87 -4.10 0.37
C ALA A 187 -13.22 -3.66 -0.20
N PHE A 188 -13.33 -2.42 -0.70
CA PHE A 188 -14.54 -1.93 -1.36
C PHE A 188 -14.93 -2.80 -2.57
N ASP A 189 -13.98 -3.09 -3.45
CA ASP A 189 -14.20 -3.91 -4.64
C ASP A 189 -14.65 -5.34 -4.28
N HIS A 190 -14.08 -5.89 -3.21
CA HIS A 190 -14.45 -7.22 -2.68
C HIS A 190 -15.86 -7.23 -2.06
N MET A 191 -16.24 -6.18 -1.34
CA MET A 191 -17.51 -6.06 -0.63
C MET A 191 -18.67 -5.68 -1.55
N LYS A 192 -18.44 -4.81 -2.54
CA LYS A 192 -19.46 -4.24 -3.44
C LYS A 192 -20.35 -5.29 -4.13
N PRO A 193 -19.85 -6.40 -4.69
CA PRO A 193 -20.67 -7.42 -5.35
C PRO A 193 -21.51 -8.29 -4.41
N GLN A 194 -21.26 -8.25 -3.09
CA GLN A 194 -21.90 -9.13 -2.12
C GLN A 194 -23.40 -8.81 -1.91
N SER A 195 -23.87 -7.60 -2.26
CA SER A 195 -25.28 -7.23 -2.14
C SER A 195 -25.66 -6.17 -3.15
N LYS A 196 -26.92 -6.24 -3.64
CA LYS A 196 -27.55 -5.20 -4.46
C LYS A 196 -28.47 -4.28 -3.64
N ASP A 197 -28.58 -4.48 -2.33
CA ASP A 197 -29.36 -3.66 -1.43
C ASP A 197 -28.77 -2.23 -1.36
N LEU A 198 -29.61 -1.23 -1.67
CA LEU A 198 -29.17 0.17 -1.75
C LEU A 198 -28.69 0.71 -0.39
N SER A 199 -29.30 0.27 0.72
CA SER A 199 -28.86 0.70 2.06
C SER A 199 -27.45 0.18 2.37
N LYS A 200 -27.15 -1.08 2.06
CA LYS A 200 -25.83 -1.68 2.23
C LYS A 200 -24.81 -1.04 1.31
N GLN A 201 -25.19 -0.77 0.05
CA GLN A 201 -24.31 -0.06 -0.89
C GLN A 201 -23.99 1.37 -0.41
N ASN A 202 -24.99 2.07 0.12
CA ASN A 202 -24.79 3.40 0.69
C ASN A 202 -23.90 3.37 1.94
N PHE A 203 -24.12 2.39 2.84
CA PHE A 203 -23.24 2.17 3.98
C PHE A 203 -21.78 1.91 3.53
N LEU A 204 -21.58 1.01 2.55
CA LEU A 204 -20.27 0.68 2.02
C LEU A 204 -19.53 1.92 1.47
N LYS A 205 -20.26 2.77 0.74
CA LYS A 205 -19.69 3.99 0.11
C LYS A 205 -19.30 5.07 1.13
N ASN A 206 -20.08 5.23 2.19
CA ASN A 206 -19.99 6.42 3.03
C ASN A 206 -19.57 6.16 4.48
N ASN A 207 -19.70 4.91 4.99
CA ASN A 207 -19.53 4.62 6.41
C ASN A 207 -18.66 3.40 6.72
N ALA A 208 -18.46 2.49 5.77
CA ALA A 208 -17.75 1.23 6.01
C ALA A 208 -16.23 1.40 6.10
N LEU A 209 -15.66 2.37 5.40
CA LEU A 209 -14.22 2.49 5.23
C LEU A 209 -13.65 3.62 6.10
N PHE A 210 -12.46 3.39 6.63
CA PHE A 210 -11.69 4.39 7.38
C PHE A 210 -10.20 4.24 7.08
N GLY A 211 -9.54 5.35 6.75
CA GLY A 211 -8.10 5.41 6.56
C GLY A 211 -7.48 6.60 7.28
N ALA A 212 -6.26 6.44 7.74
CA ALA A 212 -5.47 7.52 8.31
C ALA A 212 -4.04 7.50 7.77
N ASP A 213 -3.52 8.68 7.50
CA ASP A 213 -2.09 8.90 7.21
C ASP A 213 -1.67 10.25 7.79
N ASN A 214 -0.42 10.37 8.22
CA ASN A 214 0.08 11.62 8.80
C ASN A 214 0.64 12.60 7.76
N THR A 215 0.70 12.18 6.50
CA THR A 215 1.28 12.95 5.39
C THR A 215 0.18 13.56 4.53
N ALA A 216 0.02 14.88 4.55
CA ALA A 216 -1.03 15.59 3.81
C ALA A 216 -1.06 15.22 2.31
N LEU A 217 0.10 15.13 1.66
CA LEU A 217 0.23 14.67 0.28
C LEU A 217 -0.46 13.31 0.06
N VAL A 218 -0.16 12.36 0.93
CA VAL A 218 -0.67 10.98 0.82
C VAL A 218 -2.18 10.95 1.04
N VAL A 219 -2.69 11.75 2.00
CA VAL A 219 -4.13 11.93 2.25
C VAL A 219 -4.85 12.50 1.03
N THR A 220 -4.28 13.52 0.38
CA THR A 220 -4.80 14.06 -0.90
C THR A 220 -4.94 12.95 -1.95
N LEU A 221 -3.85 12.17 -2.15
CA LEU A 221 -3.83 11.10 -3.14
C LEU A 221 -4.82 9.98 -2.81
N ALA A 222 -4.90 9.56 -1.55
CA ALA A 222 -5.85 8.54 -1.10
C ALA A 222 -7.31 9.00 -1.25
N SER A 223 -7.62 10.24 -0.83
CA SER A 223 -8.97 10.79 -0.94
C SER A 223 -9.42 10.91 -2.40
N MET A 224 -8.54 11.37 -3.28
CA MET A 224 -8.84 11.42 -4.72
C MET A 224 -9.01 10.03 -5.32
N ASN A 225 -8.16 9.06 -4.93
CA ASN A 225 -8.26 7.69 -5.39
C ASN A 225 -9.62 7.08 -5.05
N LEU A 226 -10.06 7.22 -3.80
CA LEU A 226 -11.36 6.71 -3.37
C LEU A 226 -12.53 7.47 -4.03
N TYR A 227 -12.42 8.79 -4.17
CA TYR A 227 -13.43 9.62 -4.85
C TYR A 227 -13.65 9.17 -6.30
N LEU A 228 -12.59 8.82 -7.03
CA LEU A 228 -12.68 8.32 -8.40
C LEU A 228 -13.43 6.99 -8.53
N HIS A 229 -13.56 6.25 -7.42
CA HIS A 229 -14.35 5.02 -7.30
C HIS A 229 -15.72 5.23 -6.63
N ASP A 230 -16.21 6.48 -6.55
CA ASP A 230 -17.46 6.87 -5.90
C ASP A 230 -17.53 6.54 -4.40
N ILE A 231 -16.40 6.60 -3.71
CA ILE A 231 -16.30 6.34 -2.26
C ILE A 231 -16.10 7.68 -1.54
N GLY A 232 -16.91 7.93 -0.51
CA GLY A 232 -16.79 9.11 0.34
C GLY A 232 -17.06 10.42 -0.40
N THR A 233 -18.05 10.46 -1.29
CA THR A 233 -18.32 11.62 -2.14
C THR A 233 -18.77 12.87 -1.39
N GLU A 234 -19.36 12.70 -0.19
CA GLU A 234 -19.74 13.82 0.68
C GLU A 234 -18.65 14.10 1.73
N LYS A 235 -18.10 13.04 2.31
CA LYS A 235 -17.06 13.12 3.32
C LYS A 235 -16.00 12.06 3.06
N SER A 236 -14.75 12.48 2.95
CA SER A 236 -13.64 11.53 2.78
C SER A 236 -13.57 10.55 3.95
N PRO A 237 -13.44 9.23 3.69
CA PRO A 237 -13.12 8.27 4.73
C PRO A 237 -11.67 8.36 5.21
N ILE A 238 -10.85 9.20 4.57
CA ILE A 238 -9.43 9.39 4.89
C ILE A 238 -9.27 10.63 5.76
N VAL A 239 -8.45 10.50 6.81
CA VAL A 239 -8.11 11.61 7.72
C VAL A 239 -6.60 11.84 7.78
N CYS A 240 -6.20 13.11 7.87
CA CYS A 240 -4.80 13.50 8.03
C CYS A 240 -4.46 13.54 9.53
N GLN A 241 -3.97 12.42 10.06
CA GLN A 241 -3.62 12.31 11.48
C GLN A 241 -2.49 11.31 11.73
N ASP A 242 -1.78 11.46 12.83
CA ASP A 242 -0.85 10.44 13.34
C ASP A 242 -1.64 9.40 14.16
N SER A 243 -1.87 8.23 13.58
CA SER A 243 -2.65 7.15 14.21
C SER A 243 -2.09 6.69 15.55
N LEU A 244 -0.77 6.78 15.76
CA LEU A 244 -0.15 6.40 17.03
C LEU A 244 -0.44 7.39 18.16
N LEU A 245 -0.92 8.59 17.84
CA LEU A 245 -1.34 9.62 18.80
C LEU A 245 -2.87 9.72 18.92
N ASP A 246 -3.62 8.95 18.11
CA ASP A 246 -5.07 8.91 18.17
C ASP A 246 -5.55 8.16 19.43
N THR A 247 -6.32 8.84 20.25
CA THR A 247 -6.93 8.32 21.48
C THR A 247 -8.43 8.14 21.36
N SER A 248 -8.97 8.16 20.13
CA SER A 248 -10.40 7.93 19.90
C SER A 248 -10.82 6.50 20.21
N ASP A 249 -12.07 6.32 20.66
CA ASP A 249 -12.65 5.01 20.97
C ASP A 249 -13.19 4.28 19.72
N ARG A 250 -12.77 4.69 18.52
CA ARG A 250 -13.21 4.05 17.27
C ARG A 250 -12.69 2.62 17.19
N MET A 251 -13.60 1.70 16.87
CA MET A 251 -13.27 0.28 16.70
C MET A 251 -13.84 -0.25 15.39
N PHE A 252 -13.13 -1.21 14.77
CA PHE A 252 -13.44 -1.71 13.45
C PHE A 252 -13.57 -3.23 13.43
N ASP A 253 -14.38 -3.75 12.51
CA ASP A 253 -14.60 -5.19 12.33
C ASP A 253 -13.40 -5.85 11.63
N VAL A 254 -12.78 -5.13 10.69
CA VAL A 254 -11.63 -5.60 9.91
C VAL A 254 -10.55 -4.53 9.88
N ILE A 255 -9.28 -4.95 10.06
CA ILE A 255 -8.12 -4.08 9.87
C ILE A 255 -7.17 -4.71 8.86
N LEU A 256 -6.82 -3.94 7.83
CA LEU A 256 -5.88 -4.30 6.78
C LEU A 256 -4.80 -3.21 6.75
N ALA A 257 -3.53 -3.56 7.00
CA ALA A 257 -2.51 -2.53 7.10
C ALA A 257 -1.11 -3.00 6.66
N ASN A 258 -0.36 -2.06 6.11
CA ASN A 258 1.09 -2.16 5.95
C ASN A 258 1.73 -0.91 6.58
N PRO A 259 1.92 -0.89 7.92
CA PRO A 259 2.43 0.26 8.63
C PRO A 259 3.89 0.56 8.27
N PRO A 260 4.37 1.82 8.48
CA PRO A 260 5.76 2.18 8.25
C PRO A 260 6.70 1.44 9.20
N PHE A 261 7.85 0.98 8.66
CA PHE A 261 8.89 0.29 9.42
C PHE A 261 9.95 1.26 9.93
N GLY A 262 10.73 0.81 10.90
CA GLY A 262 11.84 1.57 11.50
C GLY A 262 11.43 2.36 12.73
N THR A 263 12.19 3.42 13.03
CA THR A 263 11.97 4.25 14.23
C THR A 263 11.27 5.56 13.85
N ARG A 264 10.55 6.13 14.82
CA ARG A 264 9.94 7.44 14.64
C ARG A 264 11.03 8.51 14.37
N PRO A 265 10.73 9.52 13.53
CA PRO A 265 11.64 10.64 13.30
C PRO A 265 12.02 11.34 14.61
N GLN A 266 13.25 11.82 14.68
CA GLN A 266 13.73 12.57 15.82
C GLN A 266 12.88 13.85 16.03
N GLY A 267 12.47 14.12 17.26
CA GLY A 267 11.60 15.25 17.59
C GLY A 267 10.10 14.98 17.49
N SER A 268 9.69 13.80 17.05
CA SER A 268 8.28 13.38 17.11
C SER A 268 7.79 13.27 18.56
N VAL A 269 6.49 13.51 18.77
CA VAL A 269 5.85 13.24 20.06
C VAL A 269 6.01 11.76 20.41
N ALA A 270 6.44 11.48 21.64
CA ALA A 270 6.62 10.10 22.08
C ALA A 270 5.25 9.39 22.22
N VAL A 271 5.14 8.19 21.67
CA VAL A 271 3.88 7.41 21.68
C VAL A 271 3.43 7.10 23.10
N ASP A 272 4.36 6.73 24.00
CA ASP A 272 4.08 6.43 25.38
C ASP A 272 3.58 7.64 26.20
N SER A 273 3.78 8.85 25.71
CA SER A 273 3.19 10.06 26.31
C SER A 273 1.71 10.25 25.97
N ALA A 274 1.31 9.87 24.76
CA ALA A 274 -0.09 9.94 24.30
C ALA A 274 -0.87 8.64 24.63
N ARG A 275 -0.18 7.51 24.67
CA ARG A 275 -0.74 6.16 24.85
C ARG A 275 -0.01 5.43 25.98
N PRO A 276 -0.24 5.83 27.24
CA PRO A 276 0.47 5.25 28.40
C PRO A 276 0.18 3.74 28.62
N GLU A 277 -0.89 3.22 28.02
CA GLU A 277 -1.24 1.80 28.02
C GLU A 277 -0.37 0.95 27.09
N PHE A 278 0.40 1.57 26.17
CA PHE A 278 1.29 0.86 25.26
C PHE A 278 2.62 0.53 25.93
N ILE A 279 3.16 -0.63 25.60
CA ILE A 279 4.52 -1.01 25.97
C ILE A 279 5.48 -0.08 25.24
N LYS A 280 6.32 0.61 26.00
CA LYS A 280 7.24 1.61 25.48
C LYS A 280 8.26 1.03 24.52
N THR A 281 8.29 1.55 23.30
CA THR A 281 9.26 1.22 22.26
C THR A 281 9.43 2.38 21.28
N SER A 282 10.60 2.47 20.65
CA SER A 282 10.87 3.41 19.55
C SER A 282 10.46 2.85 18.18
N ASP A 283 10.16 1.57 18.08
CA ASP A 283 9.88 0.88 16.82
C ASP A 283 8.48 1.15 16.34
N ASN A 284 8.35 1.80 15.17
CA ASN A 284 7.06 2.15 14.57
C ASN A 284 6.17 0.92 14.36
N GLN A 285 6.71 -0.15 13.76
CA GLN A 285 5.95 -1.37 13.47
C GLN A 285 5.39 -2.04 14.73
N VAL A 286 6.11 -1.97 15.86
CA VAL A 286 5.65 -2.51 17.15
C VAL A 286 4.57 -1.60 17.75
N ASN A 287 4.72 -0.29 17.65
CA ASN A 287 3.71 0.69 18.08
C ASN A 287 2.43 0.56 17.24
N PHE A 288 2.55 0.40 15.91
CA PHE A 288 1.39 0.17 15.04
C PHE A 288 0.68 -1.17 15.35
N LEU A 289 1.43 -2.23 15.67
CA LEU A 289 0.82 -3.48 16.10
C LEU A 289 -0.02 -3.26 17.37
N GLN A 290 0.49 -2.54 18.37
CA GLN A 290 -0.26 -2.20 19.58
C GLN A 290 -1.49 -1.34 19.27
N HIS A 291 -1.36 -0.35 18.37
CA HIS A 291 -2.48 0.48 17.95
C HIS A 291 -3.56 -0.38 17.26
N ILE A 292 -3.20 -1.23 16.31
CA ILE A 292 -4.12 -2.15 15.62
C ILE A 292 -4.85 -3.04 16.62
N MET A 293 -4.13 -3.62 17.59
CA MET A 293 -4.71 -4.43 18.66
C MET A 293 -5.72 -3.64 19.52
N SER A 294 -5.52 -2.32 19.67
CA SER A 294 -6.42 -1.46 20.46
C SER A 294 -7.71 -1.09 19.73
N ILE A 295 -7.68 -0.94 18.40
CA ILE A 295 -8.82 -0.45 17.60
C ILE A 295 -9.64 -1.55 16.91
N VAL A 296 -9.27 -2.82 17.04
CA VAL A 296 -10.06 -3.94 16.51
C VAL A 296 -11.12 -4.36 17.52
N LYS A 297 -12.37 -4.56 17.05
CA LYS A 297 -13.50 -5.09 17.85
C LYS A 297 -13.24 -6.51 18.32
N THR A 298 -13.90 -6.94 19.39
CA THR A 298 -13.95 -8.37 19.74
C THR A 298 -14.60 -9.16 18.61
N GLY A 299 -13.99 -10.26 18.19
CA GLY A 299 -14.36 -11.02 16.98
C GLY A 299 -13.93 -10.36 15.68
N GLY A 300 -13.28 -9.20 15.74
CA GLY A 300 -12.74 -8.53 14.56
C GLY A 300 -11.44 -9.16 14.08
N ARG A 301 -11.23 -9.09 12.76
CA ARG A 301 -10.13 -9.76 12.03
C ARG A 301 -9.08 -8.76 11.57
N VAL A 302 -7.83 -9.17 11.61
CA VAL A 302 -6.70 -8.35 11.23
C VAL A 302 -5.78 -9.09 10.25
N ALA A 303 -5.33 -8.38 9.20
CA ALA A 303 -4.18 -8.79 8.42
C ALA A 303 -3.19 -7.61 8.34
N VAL A 304 -2.01 -7.80 8.88
CA VAL A 304 -0.99 -6.74 8.96
C VAL A 304 0.37 -7.21 8.47
N VAL A 305 1.01 -6.39 7.61
CA VAL A 305 2.37 -6.63 7.13
C VAL A 305 3.37 -6.12 8.15
N LEU A 306 4.26 -7.01 8.61
CA LEU A 306 5.26 -6.68 9.63
C LEU A 306 6.63 -7.29 9.27
N PRO A 307 7.74 -6.60 9.58
CA PRO A 307 9.08 -7.14 9.36
C PRO A 307 9.46 -8.22 10.38
N ASP A 308 10.48 -9.02 10.05
CA ASP A 308 10.93 -10.16 10.85
C ASP A 308 11.27 -9.78 12.31
N ASN A 309 11.75 -8.56 12.58
CA ASN A 309 12.10 -8.13 13.93
C ASN A 309 10.92 -8.17 14.91
N VAL A 310 9.68 -7.95 14.43
CA VAL A 310 8.48 -8.12 15.26
C VAL A 310 8.32 -9.57 15.71
N LEU A 311 8.76 -10.54 14.90
CA LEU A 311 8.68 -11.97 15.21
C LEU A 311 9.82 -12.46 16.10
N THR A 312 10.97 -11.76 16.11
CA THR A 312 12.22 -12.30 16.69
C THR A 312 12.81 -11.47 17.81
N ASP A 313 12.62 -10.13 17.82
CA ASP A 313 13.31 -9.26 18.78
C ASP A 313 12.81 -9.48 20.21
N GLY A 314 13.69 -9.25 21.15
CA GLY A 314 13.43 -9.38 22.59
C GLY A 314 12.81 -8.12 23.22
N ASN A 315 12.92 -8.01 24.54
CA ASN A 315 12.52 -6.85 25.34
C ASN A 315 11.06 -6.39 25.11
N ALA A 316 10.85 -5.16 24.70
CA ALA A 316 9.52 -4.58 24.46
C ALA A 316 8.73 -5.38 23.42
N THR A 317 9.38 -5.78 22.32
CA THR A 317 8.76 -6.54 21.23
C THR A 317 8.30 -7.92 21.70
N ALA A 318 9.08 -8.60 22.54
CA ALA A 318 8.67 -9.89 23.14
C ALA A 318 7.41 -9.74 24.01
N LYS A 319 7.31 -8.68 24.82
CA LYS A 319 6.11 -8.39 25.62
C LYS A 319 4.87 -8.09 24.76
N VAL A 320 5.04 -7.41 23.64
CA VAL A 320 3.93 -7.16 22.71
C VAL A 320 3.49 -8.46 22.03
N ARG A 321 4.44 -9.35 21.66
CA ARG A 321 4.09 -10.71 21.17
C ARG A 321 3.34 -11.53 22.23
N GLU A 322 3.80 -11.51 23.48
CA GLU A 322 3.12 -12.19 24.59
C GLU A 322 1.68 -11.71 24.70
N LYS A 323 1.45 -10.39 24.70
CA LYS A 323 0.11 -9.81 24.71
C LYS A 323 -0.72 -10.22 23.48
N LEU A 324 -0.11 -10.21 22.28
CA LEU A 324 -0.78 -10.66 21.05
C LEU A 324 -1.23 -12.11 21.17
N LEU A 325 -0.38 -13.01 21.64
CA LEU A 325 -0.71 -14.44 21.77
C LEU A 325 -1.72 -14.72 22.88
N ALA A 326 -1.75 -13.89 23.95
CA ALA A 326 -2.65 -14.05 25.07
C ALA A 326 -4.07 -13.53 24.80
N ASP A 327 -4.19 -12.39 24.13
CA ASP A 327 -5.46 -11.65 23.97
C ASP A 327 -6.09 -11.84 22.57
N PHE A 328 -5.33 -12.43 21.63
CA PHE A 328 -5.74 -12.64 20.24
C PHE A 328 -5.38 -14.05 19.76
N ASN A 329 -6.19 -14.57 18.86
CA ASN A 329 -5.90 -15.79 18.13
C ASN A 329 -5.07 -15.46 16.88
N LEU A 330 -3.74 -15.47 17.01
CA LEU A 330 -2.82 -15.42 15.88
C LEU A 330 -2.79 -16.79 15.20
N HIS A 331 -3.66 -17.00 14.23
CA HIS A 331 -3.86 -18.30 13.61
C HIS A 331 -3.07 -18.54 12.33
N THR A 332 -2.49 -17.47 11.70
CA THR A 332 -1.78 -17.62 10.41
C THR A 332 -0.64 -16.61 10.27
N ILE A 333 0.48 -17.07 9.75
CA ILE A 333 1.61 -16.24 9.32
C ILE A 333 1.95 -16.59 7.86
N LEU A 334 1.93 -15.58 6.98
CA LEU A 334 2.45 -15.68 5.61
C LEU A 334 3.85 -15.08 5.56
N ARG A 335 4.88 -15.89 5.32
CA ARG A 335 6.26 -15.42 5.16
C ARG A 335 6.51 -14.96 3.73
N LEU A 336 6.85 -13.68 3.56
CA LEU A 336 7.02 -13.06 2.25
C LEU A 336 8.48 -13.05 1.79
N PRO A 337 8.76 -13.20 0.47
CA PRO A 337 10.08 -13.09 -0.09
C PRO A 337 10.60 -11.65 -0.03
N THR A 338 11.92 -11.48 -0.13
CA THR A 338 12.52 -10.16 -0.32
C THR A 338 12.30 -9.64 -1.74
N GLY A 339 12.43 -8.33 -1.96
CA GLY A 339 12.34 -7.70 -3.27
C GLY A 339 10.93 -7.34 -3.73
N ILE A 340 9.89 -7.58 -2.92
CA ILE A 340 8.51 -7.18 -3.22
C ILE A 340 8.16 -5.78 -2.70
N PHE A 341 8.99 -5.24 -1.81
CA PHE A 341 8.87 -3.87 -1.28
C PHE A 341 10.10 -3.04 -1.66
N TYR A 342 9.96 -1.71 -1.60
CA TYR A 342 11.07 -0.76 -1.89
C TYR A 342 12.25 -0.90 -0.95
N ALA A 343 12.03 -1.21 0.32
CA ALA A 343 13.07 -1.60 1.25
C ALA A 343 13.58 -3.01 0.91
N GLY A 344 14.24 -3.15 -0.23
CA GLY A 344 14.49 -4.40 -0.95
C GLY A 344 15.19 -5.52 -0.18
N GLY A 345 15.80 -5.24 0.98
CA GLY A 345 16.43 -6.24 1.84
C GLY A 345 15.60 -6.66 3.03
N VAL A 346 14.48 -5.99 3.31
CA VAL A 346 13.66 -6.29 4.49
C VAL A 346 12.84 -7.56 4.26
N LYS A 347 12.96 -8.51 5.19
CA LYS A 347 12.11 -9.70 5.25
C LYS A 347 10.84 -9.35 6.01
N THR A 348 9.70 -9.61 5.39
CA THR A 348 8.39 -9.28 5.92
C THR A 348 7.48 -10.49 6.02
N ASN A 349 6.45 -10.37 6.83
CA ASN A 349 5.40 -11.38 7.01
C ASN A 349 4.05 -10.70 7.05
N VAL A 350 2.98 -11.42 6.73
CA VAL A 350 1.62 -10.99 7.07
C VAL A 350 1.15 -11.82 8.25
N LEU A 351 0.72 -11.16 9.31
CA LEU A 351 0.10 -11.78 10.47
C LEU A 351 -1.42 -11.67 10.34
N PHE A 352 -2.10 -12.81 10.49
CA PHE A 352 -3.56 -12.91 10.48
C PHE A 352 -4.04 -13.34 11.86
N PHE A 353 -4.80 -12.48 12.52
CA PHE A 353 -5.30 -12.74 13.86
C PHE A 353 -6.70 -12.17 14.10
N GLU A 354 -7.38 -12.72 15.12
CA GLU A 354 -8.71 -12.31 15.54
C GLU A 354 -8.70 -12.00 17.04
N LYS A 355 -9.45 -10.96 17.45
CA LYS A 355 -9.54 -10.57 18.86
C LYS A 355 -10.59 -11.38 19.60
N GLY A 356 -10.22 -11.97 20.75
CA GLY A 356 -11.18 -12.62 21.65
C GLY A 356 -10.67 -13.90 22.31
N GLU A 357 -9.91 -14.71 21.62
CA GLU A 357 -9.34 -15.95 22.18
C GLU A 357 -7.81 -15.89 22.17
N LYS A 358 -7.17 -16.63 23.08
CA LYS A 358 -5.72 -16.81 23.02
C LYS A 358 -5.31 -17.62 21.80
N THR A 359 -4.11 -17.39 21.32
CA THR A 359 -3.49 -18.19 20.27
C THR A 359 -3.28 -19.62 20.73
N ARG A 360 -3.70 -20.59 19.89
CA ARG A 360 -3.43 -22.01 20.07
C ARG A 360 -2.42 -22.48 19.03
N ASP A 361 -2.91 -22.94 17.90
CA ASP A 361 -2.07 -23.40 16.81
C ASP A 361 -1.79 -22.25 15.83
N ILE A 362 -0.57 -22.19 15.31
CA ILE A 362 -0.21 -21.23 14.25
C ILE A 362 0.07 -21.97 12.96
N TRP A 363 -0.64 -21.59 11.89
CA TRP A 363 -0.40 -22.06 10.54
C TRP A 363 0.57 -21.10 9.83
N VAL A 364 1.61 -21.64 9.21
CA VAL A 364 2.63 -20.83 8.54
C VAL A 364 2.72 -21.24 7.08
N TYR A 365 2.57 -20.24 6.17
CA TYR A 365 2.86 -20.43 4.76
C TYR A 365 4.21 -19.82 4.42
N ASP A 366 5.16 -20.65 4.02
CA ASP A 366 6.47 -20.18 3.57
C ASP A 366 6.46 -19.85 2.08
N TYR A 367 6.12 -18.60 1.75
CA TYR A 367 6.27 -18.04 0.41
C TYR A 367 7.64 -17.37 0.22
N ARG A 368 8.61 -17.60 1.11
CA ARG A 368 9.92 -16.94 1.12
C ARG A 368 11.04 -17.84 0.59
N THR A 369 11.13 -19.07 1.12
CA THR A 369 12.30 -19.94 0.89
C THR A 369 12.38 -20.36 -0.59
N GLY A 370 13.49 -20.03 -1.24
CA GLY A 370 13.74 -20.32 -2.66
C GLY A 370 13.00 -19.42 -3.66
N ILE A 371 12.20 -18.43 -3.18
CA ILE A 371 11.44 -17.53 -4.06
C ILE A 371 12.11 -16.16 -4.09
N LYS A 372 12.26 -15.61 -5.29
CA LYS A 372 12.82 -14.28 -5.53
C LYS A 372 11.91 -13.50 -6.46
N HIS A 373 11.55 -12.30 -6.03
CA HIS A 373 10.86 -11.31 -6.85
C HIS A 373 11.69 -10.05 -6.96
N THR A 374 11.33 -9.23 -7.93
CA THR A 374 11.81 -7.86 -8.08
C THR A 374 10.60 -6.99 -8.41
N MET A 375 10.66 -5.71 -8.12
CA MET A 375 9.52 -4.84 -8.39
C MET A 375 9.26 -4.59 -9.89
N VAL A 376 10.28 -4.71 -10.73
CA VAL A 376 10.18 -4.34 -12.15
C VAL A 376 10.34 -5.55 -13.08
N THR A 377 11.41 -6.34 -12.91
CA THR A 377 11.77 -7.40 -13.87
C THR A 377 11.05 -8.73 -13.59
N LYS A 378 10.64 -8.97 -12.34
CA LYS A 378 9.89 -10.17 -11.93
C LYS A 378 8.92 -9.79 -10.80
N PRO A 379 7.91 -8.94 -11.07
CA PRO A 379 6.95 -8.54 -10.06
C PRO A 379 6.13 -9.73 -9.56
N MET A 380 5.72 -9.67 -8.31
CA MET A 380 4.78 -10.64 -7.74
C MET A 380 3.39 -10.43 -8.34
N THR A 381 2.77 -11.50 -8.79
CA THR A 381 1.40 -11.53 -9.32
C THR A 381 0.42 -12.10 -8.30
N ARG A 382 -0.91 -11.90 -8.51
CA ARG A 382 -1.93 -12.50 -7.62
C ARG A 382 -1.88 -14.04 -7.69
N ALA A 383 -1.62 -14.61 -8.87
CA ALA A 383 -1.51 -16.06 -9.07
C ALA A 383 -0.36 -16.70 -8.28
N ASP A 384 0.72 -15.96 -8.03
CA ASP A 384 1.83 -16.44 -7.20
C ASP A 384 1.40 -16.73 -5.74
N LEU A 385 0.30 -16.14 -5.29
CA LEU A 385 -0.27 -16.32 -3.95
C LEU A 385 -1.47 -17.28 -3.90
N ASP A 386 -1.88 -17.89 -5.04
CA ASP A 386 -3.02 -18.81 -5.09
C ASP A 386 -2.80 -20.02 -4.18
N GLY A 387 -1.56 -20.53 -4.10
CA GLY A 387 -1.22 -21.61 -3.17
C GLY A 387 -1.50 -21.25 -1.71
N PHE A 388 -1.18 -20.04 -1.30
CA PHE A 388 -1.48 -19.55 0.05
C PHE A 388 -2.99 -19.40 0.25
N VAL A 389 -3.69 -18.74 -0.67
CA VAL A 389 -5.13 -18.49 -0.55
C VAL A 389 -5.92 -19.80 -0.47
N ASN A 390 -5.55 -20.78 -1.28
CA ASN A 390 -6.18 -22.11 -1.26
C ASN A 390 -5.92 -22.85 0.07
N CYS A 391 -4.71 -22.76 0.64
CA CYS A 391 -4.37 -23.35 1.92
C CYS A 391 -5.02 -22.64 3.11
N TYR A 392 -5.30 -21.35 2.98
CA TYR A 392 -5.89 -20.55 4.07
C TYR A 392 -7.33 -20.97 4.37
N CYS A 393 -8.10 -21.47 3.43
CA CYS A 393 -9.49 -21.91 3.57
C CYS A 393 -10.38 -20.85 4.23
N SER A 394 -10.48 -19.64 3.62
CA SER A 394 -11.29 -18.55 4.15
C SER A 394 -12.73 -18.99 4.44
N GLY A 395 -13.27 -18.64 5.62
CA GLY A 395 -14.59 -19.07 6.09
C GLY A 395 -14.69 -20.51 6.62
N HIS A 396 -13.66 -21.35 6.45
CA HIS A 396 -13.60 -22.75 6.84
C HIS A 396 -12.21 -23.10 7.38
N LEU A 397 -11.75 -22.36 8.41
CA LEU A 397 -10.38 -22.49 8.95
C LEU A 397 -10.10 -23.90 9.53
N GLU A 398 -11.15 -24.61 9.92
CA GLU A 398 -11.10 -26.00 10.39
C GLU A 398 -10.78 -27.02 9.30
N ASP A 399 -11.01 -26.69 8.02
CA ASP A 399 -10.76 -27.59 6.88
C ASP A 399 -9.29 -27.54 6.40
N ARG A 400 -8.45 -26.74 7.05
CA ARG A 400 -7.03 -26.60 6.71
C ARG A 400 -6.27 -27.91 6.81
N LYS A 401 -5.45 -28.21 5.81
CA LYS A 401 -4.60 -29.40 5.78
C LYS A 401 -3.17 -29.00 5.43
N GLU A 402 -2.23 -29.55 6.16
CA GLU A 402 -0.81 -29.32 5.89
C GLU A 402 -0.42 -29.82 4.50
N THR A 403 0.48 -29.09 3.85
CA THR A 403 1.23 -29.61 2.70
C THR A 403 2.60 -30.15 3.09
N TYR A 404 3.04 -29.83 4.32
CA TYR A 404 4.21 -30.43 4.96
C TYR A 404 3.88 -31.84 5.46
N SER A 405 4.77 -32.77 5.21
CA SER A 405 4.78 -34.12 5.83
C SER A 405 6.21 -34.65 5.84
N GLU A 406 6.44 -35.80 6.47
CA GLU A 406 7.75 -36.49 6.41
C GLU A 406 8.12 -36.88 4.97
N GLU A 407 7.12 -37.19 4.13
CA GLU A 407 7.28 -37.52 2.72
C GLU A 407 7.43 -36.26 1.84
N ASN A 408 6.93 -35.11 2.31
CA ASN A 408 7.06 -33.81 1.67
C ASN A 408 7.60 -32.74 2.62
N PRO A 409 8.87 -32.84 3.05
CA PRO A 409 9.47 -31.93 4.05
C PRO A 409 9.57 -30.46 3.56
N ASN A 410 9.44 -30.23 2.26
CA ASN A 410 9.44 -28.90 1.64
C ASN A 410 8.03 -28.38 1.34
N GLY A 411 6.98 -29.03 1.84
CA GLY A 411 5.61 -28.52 1.80
C GLY A 411 5.52 -27.15 2.48
N ARG A 412 4.91 -26.16 1.78
CA ARG A 412 4.96 -24.75 2.17
C ARG A 412 3.97 -24.35 3.26
N TRP A 413 2.98 -25.19 3.57
CA TRP A 413 1.95 -24.95 4.57
C TRP A 413 2.09 -25.93 5.71
N ARG A 414 2.41 -25.41 6.90
CA ARG A 414 2.65 -26.21 8.11
C ARG A 414 1.96 -25.62 9.32
N LYS A 415 1.42 -26.50 10.16
CA LYS A 415 0.84 -26.17 11.46
C LYS A 415 1.88 -26.33 12.56
N PHE A 416 1.95 -25.38 13.46
CA PHE A 416 2.72 -25.45 14.71
C PHE A 416 1.75 -25.47 15.87
N SER A 417 1.84 -26.48 16.71
CA SER A 417 0.95 -26.68 17.86
C SER A 417 1.15 -25.64 18.95
N GLU A 418 0.16 -25.49 19.83
CA GLU A 418 0.24 -24.63 21.02
C GLU A 418 1.52 -24.88 21.81
N GLU A 419 1.89 -26.16 22.02
CA GLU A 419 3.11 -26.55 22.75
C GLU A 419 4.37 -26.04 22.01
N GLU A 420 4.46 -26.23 20.70
CA GLU A 420 5.59 -25.74 19.89
C GLU A 420 5.70 -24.21 19.94
N VAL A 421 4.58 -23.49 19.92
CA VAL A 421 4.55 -22.02 19.97
C VAL A 421 5.05 -21.52 21.31
N TYR A 422 4.50 -22.03 22.42
CA TYR A 422 4.77 -21.53 23.77
C TYR A 422 6.08 -22.05 24.37
N SER A 423 6.68 -23.12 23.82
CA SER A 423 8.01 -23.59 24.22
C SER A 423 9.17 -22.76 23.69
N ARG A 424 8.91 -21.86 22.72
CA ARG A 424 9.96 -21.07 22.05
C ARG A 424 10.49 -19.95 22.94
N ASP A 425 11.80 -19.77 22.93
CA ASP A 425 12.48 -18.69 23.66
C ASP A 425 11.87 -17.32 23.30
N GLN A 426 11.40 -16.59 24.33
CA GLN A 426 10.74 -15.28 24.17
C GLN A 426 9.57 -15.27 23.15
N LEU A 427 8.89 -16.40 22.99
CA LEU A 427 7.78 -16.58 22.06
C LEU A 427 8.14 -16.14 20.62
N LYS A 428 9.33 -16.45 20.14
CA LYS A 428 9.75 -16.13 18.78
C LYS A 428 8.91 -16.89 17.76
N LEU A 429 8.46 -16.18 16.71
CA LEU A 429 7.54 -16.68 15.69
C LEU A 429 8.20 -16.87 14.30
N ASP A 430 9.52 -16.97 14.26
CA ASP A 430 10.30 -17.16 13.01
C ASP A 430 10.42 -18.66 12.64
N PHE A 431 9.29 -19.30 12.44
CA PHE A 431 9.23 -20.71 12.06
C PHE A 431 9.94 -20.97 10.73
N LYS A 432 10.81 -21.98 10.71
CA LYS A 432 11.59 -22.40 9.52
C LYS A 432 11.66 -23.92 9.49
N TRP A 433 11.40 -24.53 8.34
CA TRP A 433 11.49 -25.97 8.14
C TRP A 433 11.93 -26.35 6.73
N ILE A 434 11.69 -25.48 5.72
CA ILE A 434 12.07 -25.76 4.34
C ILE A 434 13.58 -25.63 4.20
N ASP A 435 14.21 -26.69 3.75
CA ASP A 435 15.61 -26.74 3.40
C ASP A 435 15.74 -27.10 1.90
N LEU A 436 16.14 -26.11 1.10
CA LEU A 436 16.39 -26.26 -0.33
C LEU A 436 17.89 -26.37 -0.63
N THR A 437 18.73 -26.59 0.38
CA THR A 437 20.12 -26.92 0.12
C THR A 437 20.14 -28.27 -0.60
N GLU A 438 20.46 -28.24 -1.90
CA GLU A 438 20.87 -29.44 -2.57
C GLU A 438 22.03 -30.04 -1.76
N LYS A 439 21.92 -31.28 -1.32
CA LYS A 439 23.07 -31.99 -0.77
C LYS A 439 24.07 -32.01 -1.90
N ASP A 440 25.11 -31.24 -1.73
CA ASP A 440 26.23 -31.25 -2.68
C ASP A 440 27.03 -32.51 -2.41
N ASP A 441 26.68 -33.58 -3.14
CA ASP A 441 27.35 -34.87 -3.02
C ASP A 441 28.75 -34.86 -3.68
N ARG A 442 29.19 -33.70 -4.24
CA ARG A 442 30.49 -33.53 -4.83
C ARG A 442 31.57 -33.59 -3.76
N THR A 443 32.62 -34.27 -4.07
CA THR A 443 33.79 -34.32 -3.24
C THR A 443 34.51 -32.94 -3.19
N ILE A 444 35.27 -32.67 -2.15
CA ILE A 444 36.08 -31.44 -2.05
C ILE A 444 36.96 -31.25 -3.29
N THR A 445 37.49 -32.35 -3.86
CA THR A 445 38.30 -32.34 -5.05
C THR A 445 37.54 -31.88 -6.30
N GLU A 446 36.29 -32.33 -6.48
CA GLU A 446 35.40 -31.89 -7.56
C GLU A 446 35.01 -30.43 -7.43
N LEU A 447 34.72 -29.97 -6.22
CA LEU A 447 34.42 -28.56 -5.94
C LEU A 447 35.63 -27.65 -6.23
N LEU A 448 36.82 -28.07 -5.82
CA LEU A 448 38.07 -27.33 -6.12
C LEU A 448 38.33 -27.26 -7.62
N SER A 449 38.11 -28.36 -8.36
CA SER A 449 38.28 -28.38 -9.81
C SER A 449 37.32 -27.42 -10.50
N GLU A 450 36.01 -27.43 -10.12
CA GLU A 450 35.03 -26.51 -10.67
C GLU A 450 35.30 -25.03 -10.33
N MET A 451 35.76 -24.77 -9.11
CA MET A 451 36.22 -23.41 -8.73
C MET A 451 37.37 -22.94 -9.59
N GLN A 452 38.30 -23.82 -9.90
CA GLN A 452 39.47 -23.51 -10.74
C GLN A 452 39.10 -23.25 -12.20
N GLU A 453 38.15 -24.04 -12.75
CA GLU A 453 37.58 -23.79 -14.08
C GLU A 453 36.88 -22.45 -14.18
N LYS A 454 36.02 -22.12 -13.18
CA LYS A 454 35.32 -20.85 -13.13
C LYS A 454 36.26 -19.66 -12.95
N ALA A 455 37.32 -19.79 -12.16
CA ALA A 455 38.31 -18.76 -11.99
C ALA A 455 39.09 -18.49 -13.31
N THR A 456 39.41 -19.54 -14.07
CA THR A 456 40.05 -19.45 -15.39
C THR A 456 39.11 -18.75 -16.39
N ALA A 457 37.80 -19.14 -16.42
CA ALA A 457 36.81 -18.51 -17.30
C ALA A 457 36.57 -17.01 -16.98
N ILE A 458 36.63 -16.63 -15.69
CA ILE A 458 36.59 -15.23 -15.28
C ILE A 458 37.83 -14.48 -15.76
N GLY A 459 39.02 -15.07 -15.63
CA GLY A 459 40.29 -14.52 -16.13
C GLY A 459 40.25 -14.25 -17.64
N ASP A 460 39.75 -15.23 -18.41
CA ASP A 460 39.59 -15.11 -19.86
C ASP A 460 38.60 -14.02 -20.25
N ALA A 461 37.48 -13.92 -19.52
CA ALA A 461 36.46 -12.87 -19.74
C ALA A 461 37.01 -11.47 -19.44
N VAL A 462 37.80 -11.32 -18.37
CA VAL A 462 38.50 -10.06 -18.03
C VAL A 462 39.50 -9.70 -19.09
N SER A 463 40.31 -10.66 -19.58
CA SER A 463 41.30 -10.43 -20.65
C SER A 463 40.63 -9.96 -21.95
N LYS A 464 39.51 -10.59 -22.35
CA LYS A 464 38.70 -10.16 -23.50
C LYS A 464 38.13 -8.76 -23.33
N LEU A 465 37.65 -8.41 -22.13
CA LEU A 465 37.16 -7.06 -21.84
C LEU A 465 38.31 -6.04 -21.93
N GLN A 466 39.51 -6.37 -21.46
CA GLN A 466 40.68 -5.50 -21.57
C GLN A 466 41.10 -5.29 -23.03
N GLU A 467 41.06 -6.33 -23.88
CA GLU A 467 41.31 -6.21 -25.32
C GLU A 467 40.30 -5.29 -26.01
N ILE A 468 39.01 -5.42 -25.67
CA ILE A 468 37.90 -4.57 -26.21
C ILE A 468 38.09 -3.11 -25.77
N LEU A 469 38.39 -2.88 -24.49
CA LEU A 469 38.59 -1.54 -23.95
C LEU A 469 39.92 -0.91 -24.39
N GLY A 470 40.98 -1.69 -24.60
CA GLY A 470 42.30 -1.23 -25.11
C GLY A 470 42.28 -0.88 -26.61
N GLY A 471 41.25 -1.29 -27.33
CA GLY A 471 41.02 -0.90 -28.75
C GLY A 471 40.09 0.33 -28.93
N ILE A 472 39.65 0.95 -27.85
CA ILE A 472 38.90 2.20 -27.87
C ILE A 472 39.87 3.31 -27.50
N ASP A 473 40.39 4.03 -28.48
CA ASP A 473 41.12 5.30 -28.26
C ASP A 473 40.14 6.29 -27.58
N LEU A 474 40.44 6.66 -26.34
CA LEU A 474 39.73 7.67 -25.54
C LEU A 474 40.22 9.06 -25.91
#